data_84400b8c5ba8b7a08aca212943c8f8d4
#
_entry.id   84400b8c5ba8b7a08aca212943c8f8d4
#
_cell.length_a   1.000
_cell.length_b   1.000
_cell.length_c   1.000
_cell.angle_alpha   90.00
_cell.angle_beta   90.00
_cell.angle_gamma   90.00
#
_symmetry.space_group_name_H-M   'P 1'
#
loop_
_entity.id
_entity.type
_entity.pdbx_description
1 polymer ?
#
loop_
_entity_poly.entity_id
_entity_poly.type
_entity_poly.pdbx_seq_one_letter_code
_entity_poly.pdbx_strand_id
1 'polypeptide(L)'
;MVPTAMPGIARRAKVVAVALAAGAAVTMPQAPMQAQAAAPGEKDVTAVLFEWNYASVAKECKDTLGPAGYGYVQVSPPQEHIQGPQWWTSYQPVGYRIAGRLGDRNAFSAMVGACHAAGVKVVVDAVLNHMAAGAGTGTGGTAYTKYGYPGTYQDADFHTCRKPIDNYADRNDVQNCELVGLADLDTGSDHVRDRLAQYLNDLLSLGADGFRIDAAKHIAADDLAAVKSRLSKPDVYWKQETVYGQGEAVQPEEYLRTGDAQEFRYAWDLKRVFQRERLAYLENFGEGWAYLPGGHASVFVDNHDTERDGNTLTYKDGADYTLAHVFMLAWPYGSPDVHSGYEFTDRDAGPPGGGAVQACWQDNWKCQHKWPEIESMVGFRNAVRGAGVGDWWDNGYQAIAFGRGDKGYVVVNHEGFAVNRTFKSSLPGGSYCDVQSGRRVAVGGDGTFTASVAPGTALALYAGARGCGA
;
A
#
# COMPACT_ATOMS: atom_id res chain seq x y z
N MET A 1 63.08 37.85 32.09
CA MET A 1 64.51 37.57 32.10
C MET A 1 64.76 36.49 31.10
N VAL A 2 65.63 36.75 30.19
CA VAL A 2 66.12 36.03 29.01
C VAL A 2 67.05 34.86 29.43
N PRO A 3 67.58 34.05 28.56
CA PRO A 3 67.14 32.77 27.90
C PRO A 3 68.19 31.66 28.15
N THR A 4 67.97 30.48 27.63
CA THR A 4 69.12 29.61 27.16
C THR A 4 68.58 28.46 26.30
N ALA A 5 68.91 28.47 25.08
CA ALA A 5 69.83 27.75 24.20
C ALA A 5 69.52 26.23 24.00
N MET A 6 69.32 25.89 22.70
CA MET A 6 69.35 24.52 22.13
C MET A 6 70.74 23.88 22.20
N PRO A 7 70.83 22.56 22.03
CA PRO A 7 71.60 22.05 20.91
C PRO A 7 70.88 20.95 20.08
N GLY A 8 71.22 20.96 18.78
CA GLY A 8 70.73 20.05 17.75
C GLY A 8 71.33 18.67 17.83
N ILE A 9 70.60 17.69 17.29
CA ILE A 9 71.11 16.33 17.01
C ILE A 9 70.66 15.88 15.61
N ALA A 10 71.63 15.26 14.97
CA ALA A 10 71.76 14.88 13.60
C ALA A 10 70.65 13.97 13.03
N ARG A 11 70.35 14.20 11.75
CA ARG A 11 69.60 13.32 10.85
C ARG A 11 70.36 12.00 10.63
N ARG A 12 69.72 10.88 10.93
CA ARG A 12 70.03 9.56 10.36
C ARG A 12 68.89 9.10 9.47
N ALA A 13 69.14 9.00 8.17
CA ALA A 13 68.25 8.38 7.20
C ALA A 13 68.19 6.86 7.48
N LYS A 14 66.96 6.35 7.67
CA LYS A 14 66.70 4.91 7.61
C LYS A 14 65.97 4.61 6.32
N VAL A 15 66.61 3.83 5.48
CA VAL A 15 66.04 3.18 4.31
C VAL A 15 65.00 2.18 4.81
N VAL A 16 63.72 2.37 4.45
CA VAL A 16 62.66 1.39 4.69
C VAL A 16 62.47 0.61 3.39
N ALA A 17 62.79 -0.67 3.44
CA ALA A 17 62.49 -1.62 2.38
C ALA A 17 60.97 -1.87 2.34
N VAL A 18 60.33 -1.59 1.19
CA VAL A 18 58.94 -1.94 0.94
C VAL A 18 58.88 -3.42 0.57
N ALA A 19 58.35 -4.24 1.45
CA ALA A 19 57.97 -5.63 1.14
C ALA A 19 56.57 -5.60 0.47
N LEU A 20 56.49 -5.98 -0.81
CA LEU A 20 55.24 -6.28 -1.48
C LEU A 20 54.64 -7.56 -0.87
N ALA A 21 53.60 -7.39 -0.06
CA ALA A 21 52.74 -8.50 0.33
C ALA A 21 51.70 -8.72 -0.77
N ALA A 22 51.75 -9.82 -1.47
CA ALA A 22 50.72 -10.29 -2.37
C ALA A 22 49.48 -10.66 -1.53
N GLY A 23 48.49 -9.81 -1.50
CA GLY A 23 47.21 -10.07 -0.87
C GLY A 23 46.41 -11.10 -1.67
N ALA A 24 46.28 -12.31 -1.14
CA ALA A 24 45.30 -13.27 -1.63
C ALA A 24 43.89 -12.71 -1.37
N ALA A 25 43.15 -12.39 -2.44
CA ALA A 25 41.74 -12.03 -2.35
C ALA A 25 40.95 -13.26 -1.85
N VAL A 26 40.53 -13.23 -0.60
CA VAL A 26 39.57 -14.19 -0.06
C VAL A 26 38.21 -13.80 -0.65
N THR A 27 37.77 -14.51 -1.67
CA THR A 27 36.38 -14.45 -2.14
C THR A 27 35.50 -15.05 -1.06
N MET A 28 34.83 -14.21 -0.26
CA MET A 28 33.76 -14.68 0.61
C MET A 28 32.62 -15.22 -0.29
N PRO A 29 32.08 -16.40 0.03
CA PRO A 29 30.89 -16.88 -0.65
C PRO A 29 29.78 -15.87 -0.39
N GLN A 30 29.25 -15.26 -1.46
CA GLN A 30 28.01 -14.50 -1.37
C GLN A 30 26.91 -15.45 -0.90
N ALA A 31 26.30 -15.15 0.23
CA ALA A 31 25.09 -15.83 0.65
C ALA A 31 24.09 -15.78 -0.52
N PRO A 32 23.34 -16.88 -0.79
CA PRO A 32 22.36 -16.87 -1.85
C PRO A 32 21.39 -15.72 -1.55
N MET A 33 21.22 -14.79 -2.52
CA MET A 33 20.16 -13.79 -2.47
C MET A 33 18.86 -14.56 -2.31
N GLN A 34 18.23 -14.41 -1.15
CA GLN A 34 16.89 -14.94 -0.94
C GLN A 34 16.01 -14.35 -2.02
N ALA A 35 15.21 -15.20 -2.66
CA ALA A 35 14.27 -14.77 -3.68
C ALA A 35 13.39 -13.68 -3.08
N GLN A 36 13.50 -12.49 -3.63
CA GLN A 36 12.73 -11.33 -3.23
C GLN A 36 11.26 -11.65 -3.52
N ALA A 37 10.38 -11.42 -2.54
CA ALA A 37 8.95 -11.63 -2.75
C ALA A 37 8.52 -10.90 -4.03
N ALA A 38 7.68 -11.55 -4.85
CA ALA A 38 7.28 -11.01 -6.14
C ALA A 38 6.66 -9.64 -5.96
N ALA A 39 7.31 -8.61 -6.50
CA ALA A 39 6.71 -7.28 -6.62
C ALA A 39 5.45 -7.35 -7.48
N PRO A 40 4.48 -6.43 -7.31
CA PRO A 40 3.33 -6.35 -8.20
C PRO A 40 3.77 -6.37 -9.67
N GLY A 41 3.07 -7.17 -10.49
CA GLY A 41 3.39 -7.34 -11.91
C GLY A 41 3.32 -6.04 -12.73
N GLU A 42 3.16 -6.15 -14.06
CA GLU A 42 3.12 -4.99 -14.95
C GLU A 42 2.02 -3.97 -14.63
N LYS A 43 0.90 -4.40 -14.05
CA LYS A 43 -0.16 -3.57 -13.49
C LYS A 43 -0.06 -3.62 -11.98
N ASP A 44 0.30 -2.51 -11.34
CA ASP A 44 0.60 -2.45 -9.91
C ASP A 44 -0.44 -1.70 -9.07
N VAL A 45 -1.50 -1.17 -9.68
CA VAL A 45 -2.55 -0.48 -8.95
C VAL A 45 -3.53 -1.49 -8.36
N THR A 46 -3.77 -1.40 -7.05
CA THR A 46 -4.78 -2.18 -6.33
C THR A 46 -6.01 -1.33 -6.06
N ALA A 47 -7.20 -1.80 -6.43
CA ALA A 47 -8.45 -1.27 -5.90
C ALA A 47 -8.78 -1.98 -4.57
N VAL A 48 -8.83 -1.24 -3.46
CA VAL A 48 -9.18 -1.79 -2.15
C VAL A 48 -10.69 -1.63 -1.95
N LEU A 49 -11.46 -2.68 -2.21
CA LEU A 49 -12.93 -2.68 -2.11
C LEU A 49 -13.36 -3.04 -0.68
N PHE A 50 -13.25 -2.05 0.20
CA PHE A 50 -13.48 -2.23 1.63
C PHE A 50 -14.92 -2.63 1.95
N GLU A 51 -15.08 -3.80 2.59
CA GLU A 51 -16.37 -4.38 3.02
C GLU A 51 -17.38 -4.66 1.90
N TRP A 52 -16.93 -4.77 0.63
CA TRP A 52 -17.79 -5.21 -0.47
C TRP A 52 -18.02 -6.73 -0.42
N ASN A 53 -19.27 -7.17 -0.61
CA ASN A 53 -19.55 -8.60 -0.73
C ASN A 53 -18.99 -9.17 -2.05
N TYR A 54 -18.77 -10.46 -2.08
CA TYR A 54 -18.08 -11.12 -3.19
C TYR A 54 -18.83 -11.01 -4.52
N ALA A 55 -20.17 -11.00 -4.51
CA ALA A 55 -20.96 -10.82 -5.73
C ALA A 55 -20.75 -9.43 -6.34
N SER A 56 -20.68 -8.40 -5.49
CA SER A 56 -20.38 -7.02 -5.93
C SER A 56 -18.96 -6.88 -6.45
N VAL A 57 -17.97 -7.47 -5.76
CA VAL A 57 -16.57 -7.51 -6.21
C VAL A 57 -16.45 -8.21 -7.57
N ALA A 58 -17.08 -9.36 -7.75
CA ALA A 58 -17.06 -10.11 -9.02
C ALA A 58 -17.60 -9.28 -10.19
N LYS A 59 -18.70 -8.55 -9.94
CA LYS A 59 -19.27 -7.64 -10.93
C LYS A 59 -18.33 -6.49 -11.24
N GLU A 60 -17.73 -5.90 -10.21
CA GLU A 60 -16.83 -4.75 -10.35
C GLU A 60 -15.53 -5.10 -11.07
N CYS A 61 -14.97 -6.28 -10.83
CA CYS A 61 -13.81 -6.79 -11.60
C CYS A 61 -14.10 -6.80 -13.10
N LYS A 62 -15.28 -7.28 -13.50
CA LYS A 62 -15.69 -7.40 -14.90
C LYS A 62 -16.02 -6.05 -15.54
N ASP A 63 -16.80 -5.23 -14.83
CA ASP A 63 -17.43 -4.06 -15.43
C ASP A 63 -16.52 -2.81 -15.37
N THR A 64 -15.61 -2.75 -14.40
CA THR A 64 -14.75 -1.58 -14.16
C THR A 64 -13.27 -1.91 -14.05
N LEU A 65 -12.85 -2.76 -13.11
CA LEU A 65 -11.45 -2.90 -12.76
C LEU A 65 -10.61 -3.46 -13.91
N GLY A 66 -11.10 -4.50 -14.58
CA GLY A 66 -10.46 -5.06 -15.77
C GLY A 66 -10.34 -4.06 -16.90
N PRO A 67 -11.45 -3.44 -17.36
CA PRO A 67 -11.45 -2.40 -18.40
C PRO A 67 -10.58 -1.19 -18.09
N ALA A 68 -10.58 -0.68 -16.86
CA ALA A 68 -9.75 0.45 -16.42
C ALA A 68 -8.26 0.08 -16.31
N GLY A 69 -7.94 -1.21 -16.18
CA GLY A 69 -6.57 -1.69 -16.13
C GLY A 69 -5.98 -1.82 -14.73
N TYR A 70 -6.81 -1.93 -13.69
CA TYR A 70 -6.35 -2.32 -12.36
C TYR A 70 -5.65 -3.67 -12.41
N GLY A 71 -4.52 -3.81 -11.71
CA GLY A 71 -3.80 -5.08 -11.63
C GLY A 71 -4.35 -5.99 -10.56
N TYR A 72 -4.86 -5.39 -9.49
CA TYR A 72 -5.33 -6.11 -8.30
C TYR A 72 -6.62 -5.54 -7.75
N VAL A 73 -7.39 -6.40 -7.11
CA VAL A 73 -8.44 -6.04 -6.17
C VAL A 73 -8.09 -6.59 -4.79
N GLN A 74 -8.17 -5.77 -3.76
CA GLN A 74 -8.09 -6.23 -2.38
C GLN A 74 -9.48 -6.36 -1.79
N VAL A 75 -9.75 -7.51 -1.14
CA VAL A 75 -11.01 -7.79 -0.44
C VAL A 75 -10.79 -7.86 1.06
N SER A 76 -11.80 -7.44 1.83
CA SER A 76 -11.79 -7.51 3.29
C SER A 76 -11.74 -8.95 3.81
N PRO A 77 -11.40 -9.17 5.10
CA PRO A 77 -11.14 -10.49 5.64
C PRO A 77 -12.29 -11.49 5.43
N PRO A 78 -12.01 -12.68 4.85
CA PRO A 78 -13.05 -13.64 4.47
C PRO A 78 -13.43 -14.64 5.56
N GLN A 79 -12.60 -14.77 6.59
CA GLN A 79 -12.76 -15.78 7.63
C GLN A 79 -14.02 -15.55 8.48
N GLU A 80 -14.45 -16.60 9.19
CA GLU A 80 -15.47 -16.51 10.22
C GLU A 80 -15.04 -15.52 11.30
N HIS A 81 -15.92 -14.59 11.65
CA HIS A 81 -15.65 -13.50 12.59
C HIS A 81 -16.81 -13.31 13.58
N ILE A 82 -16.65 -12.44 14.57
CA ILE A 82 -17.71 -12.11 15.52
C ILE A 82 -18.93 -11.51 14.80
N GLN A 83 -20.11 -11.67 15.38
CA GLN A 83 -21.32 -11.05 14.88
C GLN A 83 -21.39 -9.58 15.31
N GLY A 84 -21.93 -8.72 14.46
CA GLY A 84 -22.17 -7.30 14.74
C GLY A 84 -22.34 -6.48 13.47
N PRO A 85 -22.97 -5.32 13.54
CA PRO A 85 -23.12 -4.43 12.40
C PRO A 85 -21.88 -3.61 12.07
N GLN A 86 -20.93 -3.48 13.00
CA GLN A 86 -19.75 -2.62 12.86
C GLN A 86 -18.75 -3.22 11.85
N TRP A 87 -18.02 -2.36 11.12
CA TRP A 87 -17.03 -2.79 10.13
C TRP A 87 -15.91 -3.62 10.75
N TRP A 88 -15.40 -3.22 11.91
CA TRP A 88 -14.27 -3.87 12.58
C TRP A 88 -14.57 -5.29 13.09
N THR A 89 -15.82 -5.74 13.04
CA THR A 89 -16.14 -7.13 13.39
C THR A 89 -15.51 -8.12 12.41
N SER A 90 -15.29 -7.75 11.15
CA SER A 90 -14.57 -8.58 10.16
C SER A 90 -13.10 -8.82 10.54
N TYR A 91 -12.54 -7.95 11.39
CA TYR A 91 -11.17 -8.03 11.89
C TYR A 91 -11.06 -8.74 13.25
N GLN A 92 -12.11 -9.41 13.71
CA GLN A 92 -12.10 -10.24 14.92
C GLN A 92 -12.41 -11.71 14.59
N PRO A 93 -11.40 -12.49 14.16
CA PRO A 93 -11.58 -13.88 13.76
C PRO A 93 -12.14 -14.76 14.88
N VAL A 94 -12.99 -15.72 14.51
CA VAL A 94 -13.49 -16.79 15.38
C VAL A 94 -13.02 -18.16 14.87
N GLY A 95 -12.64 -18.23 13.61
CA GLY A 95 -12.09 -19.40 12.96
C GLY A 95 -11.72 -19.07 11.52
N TYR A 96 -11.09 -20.02 10.82
CA TYR A 96 -10.56 -19.77 9.47
C TYR A 96 -11.43 -20.34 8.34
N ARG A 97 -12.65 -20.79 8.65
CA ARG A 97 -13.60 -21.11 7.59
C ARG A 97 -14.03 -19.82 6.87
N ILE A 98 -14.15 -19.86 5.54
CA ILE A 98 -14.68 -18.74 4.77
C ILE A 98 -16.20 -18.71 4.98
N ALA A 99 -16.62 -17.99 6.00
CA ALA A 99 -17.99 -17.88 6.48
C ALA A 99 -18.25 -16.49 7.13
N GLY A 100 -17.56 -15.47 6.65
CA GLY A 100 -17.76 -14.07 7.04
C GLY A 100 -19.06 -13.47 6.47
N ARG A 101 -19.35 -12.23 6.86
CA ARG A 101 -20.57 -11.52 6.40
C ARG A 101 -20.61 -11.25 4.89
N LEU A 102 -19.44 -11.24 4.23
CA LEU A 102 -19.31 -10.84 2.82
C LEU A 102 -19.64 -11.96 1.84
N GLY A 103 -19.81 -13.18 2.33
CA GLY A 103 -20.19 -14.35 1.55
C GLY A 103 -19.53 -15.64 2.04
N ASP A 104 -20.00 -16.75 1.51
CA ASP A 104 -19.46 -18.08 1.79
C ASP A 104 -18.28 -18.45 0.87
N ARG A 105 -17.72 -19.64 1.09
CA ARG A 105 -16.62 -20.21 0.32
C ARG A 105 -16.91 -20.27 -1.19
N ASN A 106 -18.14 -20.62 -1.57
CA ASN A 106 -18.50 -20.76 -2.98
C ASN A 106 -18.58 -19.38 -3.65
N ALA A 107 -19.15 -18.39 -2.96
CA ALA A 107 -19.20 -17.01 -3.43
C ALA A 107 -17.78 -16.40 -3.54
N PHE A 108 -16.89 -16.70 -2.59
CA PHE A 108 -15.48 -16.29 -2.67
C PHE A 108 -14.77 -16.88 -3.89
N SER A 109 -14.87 -18.19 -4.09
CA SER A 109 -14.28 -18.88 -5.25
C SER A 109 -14.81 -18.33 -6.59
N ALA A 110 -16.12 -18.10 -6.67
CA ALA A 110 -16.74 -17.51 -7.86
C ALA A 110 -16.23 -16.07 -8.14
N MET A 111 -16.06 -15.27 -7.09
CA MET A 111 -15.49 -13.92 -7.19
C MET A 111 -14.06 -13.95 -7.73
N VAL A 112 -13.19 -14.81 -7.18
CA VAL A 112 -11.82 -14.96 -7.66
C VAL A 112 -11.80 -15.34 -9.15
N GLY A 113 -12.60 -16.33 -9.56
CA GLY A 113 -12.69 -16.73 -10.95
C GLY A 113 -13.16 -15.62 -11.88
N ALA A 114 -14.13 -14.79 -11.43
CA ALA A 114 -14.61 -13.64 -12.22
C ALA A 114 -13.55 -12.54 -12.35
N CYS A 115 -12.81 -12.23 -11.27
CA CYS A 115 -11.72 -11.25 -11.31
C CYS A 115 -10.59 -11.72 -12.25
N HIS A 116 -10.17 -12.98 -12.15
CA HIS A 116 -9.18 -13.57 -13.05
C HIS A 116 -9.60 -13.53 -14.53
N ALA A 117 -10.86 -13.83 -14.81
CA ALA A 117 -11.40 -13.72 -16.18
C ALA A 117 -11.36 -12.29 -16.71
N ALA A 118 -11.39 -11.29 -15.85
CA ALA A 118 -11.23 -9.87 -16.17
C ALA A 118 -9.76 -9.39 -16.19
N GLY A 119 -8.79 -10.28 -15.92
CA GLY A 119 -7.37 -9.96 -15.85
C GLY A 119 -6.96 -9.22 -14.56
N VAL A 120 -7.77 -9.32 -13.50
CA VAL A 120 -7.54 -8.70 -12.19
C VAL A 120 -7.17 -9.79 -11.18
N LYS A 121 -6.06 -9.62 -10.50
CA LYS A 121 -5.61 -10.52 -9.42
C LYS A 121 -6.27 -10.16 -8.10
N VAL A 122 -6.38 -11.15 -7.19
CA VAL A 122 -7.06 -10.99 -5.90
C VAL A 122 -6.06 -11.00 -4.75
N VAL A 123 -6.00 -9.90 -4.00
CA VAL A 123 -5.32 -9.79 -2.71
C VAL A 123 -6.35 -9.92 -1.61
N VAL A 124 -6.05 -10.76 -0.62
CA VAL A 124 -6.94 -10.99 0.52
C VAL A 124 -6.39 -10.32 1.76
N ASP A 125 -7.21 -9.54 2.45
CA ASP A 125 -6.88 -9.03 3.76
C ASP A 125 -6.92 -10.18 4.78
N ALA A 126 -5.81 -10.44 5.46
CA ALA A 126 -5.61 -11.61 6.30
C ALA A 126 -5.23 -11.20 7.73
N VAL A 127 -6.10 -11.51 8.68
CA VAL A 127 -5.88 -11.28 10.10
C VAL A 127 -5.14 -12.47 10.68
N LEU A 128 -3.87 -12.27 11.05
CA LEU A 128 -2.97 -13.32 11.54
C LEU A 128 -2.50 -13.08 12.98
N ASN A 129 -2.53 -11.83 13.46
CA ASN A 129 -2.00 -11.44 14.76
C ASN A 129 -2.84 -11.96 15.94
N HIS A 130 -4.14 -11.98 15.78
CA HIS A 130 -5.06 -12.11 16.90
C HIS A 130 -6.35 -12.82 16.54
N MET A 131 -7.10 -13.18 17.57
CA MET A 131 -8.47 -13.62 17.53
C MET A 131 -9.40 -12.59 18.21
N ALA A 132 -10.66 -12.91 18.42
CA ALA A 132 -11.66 -12.00 18.97
C ALA A 132 -11.40 -11.58 20.43
N ALA A 133 -11.87 -10.40 20.83
CA ALA A 133 -11.69 -9.84 22.17
C ALA A 133 -12.52 -10.51 23.26
N GLY A 134 -13.63 -11.16 22.92
CA GLY A 134 -14.63 -11.60 23.90
C GLY A 134 -15.03 -13.05 23.74
N ALA A 135 -16.29 -13.33 24.02
CA ALA A 135 -16.91 -14.65 23.86
C ALA A 135 -18.27 -14.52 23.16
N GLY A 136 -18.69 -15.55 22.43
CA GLY A 136 -19.96 -15.52 21.72
C GLY A 136 -20.09 -16.63 20.68
N THR A 137 -20.83 -16.33 19.61
CA THR A 137 -20.97 -17.19 18.44
C THR A 137 -20.59 -16.42 17.20
N GLY A 138 -19.70 -17.00 16.38
CA GLY A 138 -19.25 -16.40 15.13
C GLY A 138 -20.31 -16.41 14.03
N THR A 139 -20.02 -15.75 12.93
CA THR A 139 -20.89 -15.67 11.73
C THR A 139 -21.16 -17.04 11.11
N GLY A 140 -20.23 -17.98 11.23
CA GLY A 140 -20.37 -19.37 10.77
C GLY A 140 -20.95 -20.33 11.81
N GLY A 141 -21.39 -19.83 12.98
CA GLY A 141 -22.03 -20.61 14.05
C GLY A 141 -21.07 -21.21 15.07
N THR A 142 -19.77 -20.93 15.02
CA THR A 142 -18.78 -21.43 15.99
C THR A 142 -18.90 -20.67 17.31
N ALA A 143 -19.16 -21.39 18.39
CA ALA A 143 -19.12 -20.83 19.75
C ALA A 143 -17.64 -20.67 20.15
N TYR A 144 -17.29 -19.54 20.77
CA TYR A 144 -15.91 -19.22 21.16
C TYR A 144 -15.87 -18.49 22.50
N THR A 145 -14.70 -18.54 23.13
CA THR A 145 -14.31 -17.69 24.26
C THR A 145 -13.03 -16.95 23.90
N LYS A 146 -12.65 -15.90 24.65
CA LYS A 146 -11.49 -15.06 24.32
C LYS A 146 -10.21 -15.85 24.03
N TYR A 147 -9.99 -16.98 24.73
CA TYR A 147 -8.80 -17.83 24.54
C TYR A 147 -9.16 -19.29 24.20
N GLY A 148 -10.34 -19.50 23.62
CA GLY A 148 -10.81 -20.84 23.28
C GLY A 148 -11.63 -20.85 21.99
N TYR A 149 -11.06 -21.40 20.92
CA TYR A 149 -11.62 -21.48 19.56
C TYR A 149 -11.66 -22.95 19.13
N PRO A 150 -12.79 -23.64 19.26
CA PRO A 150 -12.90 -25.08 19.03
C PRO A 150 -12.32 -25.53 17.69
N GLY A 151 -11.39 -26.47 17.72
CA GLY A 151 -10.72 -26.99 16.53
C GLY A 151 -9.66 -26.10 15.92
N THR A 152 -9.40 -24.91 16.51
CA THR A 152 -8.41 -23.95 16.03
C THR A 152 -7.36 -23.68 17.10
N TYR A 153 -7.74 -23.01 18.21
CA TYR A 153 -6.82 -22.59 19.25
C TYR A 153 -7.36 -22.83 20.67
N GLN A 154 -6.44 -23.01 21.61
CA GLN A 154 -6.67 -23.15 23.04
C GLN A 154 -5.87 -22.09 23.81
N ASP A 155 -6.08 -21.98 25.10
CA ASP A 155 -5.43 -21.00 25.98
C ASP A 155 -3.88 -20.96 25.83
N ALA A 156 -3.25 -22.10 25.60
CA ALA A 156 -1.78 -22.21 25.44
C ALA A 156 -1.27 -21.68 24.08
N ASP A 157 -2.14 -21.37 23.14
CA ASP A 157 -1.78 -20.83 21.81
C ASP A 157 -1.72 -19.30 21.78
N PHE A 158 -1.93 -18.65 22.94
CA PHE A 158 -1.91 -17.20 23.10
C PHE A 158 -0.76 -16.77 23.99
N HIS A 159 -0.20 -15.59 23.70
CA HIS A 159 0.79 -14.99 24.54
C HIS A 159 0.28 -14.79 25.99
N THR A 160 1.20 -14.81 26.93
CA THR A 160 0.87 -14.66 28.36
C THR A 160 0.66 -13.21 28.81
N CYS A 161 1.06 -12.23 27.99
CA CYS A 161 0.80 -10.81 28.21
C CYS A 161 -0.65 -10.49 27.80
N ARG A 162 -1.57 -10.55 28.78
CA ARG A 162 -3.02 -10.39 28.56
C ARG A 162 -3.51 -9.00 28.98
N LYS A 163 -2.71 -7.99 28.67
CA LYS A 163 -3.08 -6.57 28.80
C LYS A 163 -3.00 -5.88 27.44
N PRO A 164 -3.74 -4.79 27.21
CA PRO A 164 -3.54 -3.96 26.04
C PRO A 164 -2.10 -3.44 25.93
N ILE A 165 -1.60 -3.28 24.70
CA ILE A 165 -0.33 -2.61 24.43
C ILE A 165 -0.41 -1.19 24.97
N ASP A 166 0.58 -0.78 25.77
CA ASP A 166 0.66 0.56 26.37
C ASP A 166 2.01 1.26 26.13
N ASN A 167 3.03 0.54 25.62
CA ASN A 167 4.36 1.09 25.37
C ASN A 167 4.93 0.65 24.01
N TYR A 168 4.77 1.47 23.00
CA TYR A 168 5.33 1.21 21.65
C TYR A 168 6.86 1.33 21.55
N ALA A 169 7.54 1.85 22.59
CA ALA A 169 8.99 1.82 22.67
C ALA A 169 9.55 0.47 23.19
N ASP A 170 8.69 -0.42 23.65
CA ASP A 170 9.05 -1.77 24.08
C ASP A 170 8.55 -2.81 23.08
N ARG A 171 9.50 -3.46 22.37
CA ARG A 171 9.20 -4.49 21.39
C ARG A 171 8.37 -5.64 21.98
N ASN A 172 8.66 -6.05 23.20
CA ASN A 172 7.93 -7.15 23.83
C ASN A 172 6.47 -6.77 24.08
N ASP A 173 6.22 -5.52 24.48
CA ASP A 173 4.86 -5.03 24.65
C ASP A 173 4.11 -4.99 23.29
N VAL A 174 4.76 -4.51 22.24
CA VAL A 174 4.18 -4.39 20.90
C VAL A 174 3.85 -5.73 20.26
N GLN A 175 4.68 -6.76 20.47
CA GLN A 175 4.60 -8.04 19.75
C GLN A 175 4.08 -9.22 20.58
N ASN A 176 3.83 -9.04 21.87
CA ASN A 176 3.36 -10.12 22.74
C ASN A 176 2.21 -9.72 23.66
N CYS A 177 1.76 -8.45 23.64
CA CYS A 177 0.58 -8.01 24.37
C CYS A 177 -0.59 -7.71 23.43
N GLU A 178 -1.78 -7.56 23.96
CA GLU A 178 -3.02 -7.50 23.21
C GLU A 178 -3.21 -6.17 22.47
N LEU A 179 -3.26 -6.17 21.16
CA LEU A 179 -3.69 -5.02 20.37
C LEU A 179 -5.15 -4.69 20.73
N VAL A 180 -5.39 -3.54 21.36
CA VAL A 180 -6.69 -3.05 21.82
C VAL A 180 -7.55 -4.09 22.57
N GLY A 181 -6.90 -5.04 23.23
CA GLY A 181 -7.57 -6.11 24.00
C GLY A 181 -8.02 -7.31 23.18
N LEU A 182 -7.59 -7.46 21.94
CA LEU A 182 -7.79 -8.65 21.10
C LEU A 182 -6.88 -9.79 21.56
N ALA A 183 -7.37 -11.03 21.53
CA ALA A 183 -6.61 -12.20 21.98
C ALA A 183 -5.38 -12.43 21.09
N ASP A 184 -4.20 -12.17 21.60
CA ASP A 184 -2.92 -12.14 20.87
C ASP A 184 -2.35 -13.56 20.72
N LEU A 185 -2.13 -14.01 19.48
CA LEU A 185 -1.64 -15.35 19.17
C LEU A 185 -0.13 -15.47 19.41
N ASP A 186 0.31 -16.54 20.08
CA ASP A 186 1.74 -16.90 20.18
C ASP A 186 2.25 -17.40 18.82
N THR A 187 2.54 -16.44 17.94
CA THR A 187 3.05 -16.69 16.58
C THR A 187 4.46 -17.30 16.57
N GLY A 188 5.14 -17.33 17.73
CA GLY A 188 6.36 -18.09 17.94
C GLY A 188 6.15 -19.60 17.96
N SER A 189 4.93 -20.06 18.26
CA SER A 189 4.57 -21.47 18.33
C SER A 189 4.42 -22.12 16.94
N ASP A 190 4.95 -23.31 16.76
CA ASP A 190 4.78 -24.08 15.51
C ASP A 190 3.32 -24.43 15.25
N HIS A 191 2.54 -24.72 16.29
CA HIS A 191 1.12 -25.00 16.14
C HIS A 191 0.37 -23.78 15.55
N VAL A 192 0.61 -22.57 16.06
CA VAL A 192 -0.01 -21.35 15.57
C VAL A 192 0.45 -21.08 14.13
N ARG A 193 1.75 -21.16 13.84
CA ARG A 193 2.30 -20.98 12.48
C ARG A 193 1.68 -21.94 11.47
N ASP A 194 1.50 -23.21 11.84
CA ASP A 194 0.89 -24.22 10.97
C ASP A 194 -0.59 -23.92 10.71
N ARG A 195 -1.35 -23.46 11.72
CA ARG A 195 -2.75 -23.05 11.56
C ARG A 195 -2.89 -21.82 10.66
N LEU A 196 -2.05 -20.82 10.84
CA LEU A 196 -2.01 -19.62 9.98
C LEU A 196 -1.65 -19.99 8.54
N ALA A 197 -0.64 -20.83 8.35
CA ALA A 197 -0.26 -21.32 7.03
C ALA A 197 -1.36 -22.14 6.34
N GLN A 198 -2.08 -22.99 7.09
CA GLN A 198 -3.23 -23.75 6.58
C GLN A 198 -4.33 -22.81 6.08
N TYR A 199 -4.64 -21.75 6.82
CA TYR A 199 -5.63 -20.75 6.41
C TYR A 199 -5.22 -20.06 5.10
N LEU A 200 -3.99 -19.56 5.02
CA LEU A 200 -3.49 -18.92 3.82
C LEU A 200 -3.39 -19.89 2.63
N ASN A 201 -2.99 -21.14 2.86
CA ASN A 201 -2.96 -22.19 1.83
C ASN A 201 -4.36 -22.53 1.31
N ASP A 202 -5.37 -22.49 2.19
CA ASP A 202 -6.76 -22.69 1.78
C ASP A 202 -7.21 -21.56 0.82
N LEU A 203 -6.88 -20.30 1.12
CA LEU A 203 -7.15 -19.15 0.22
C LEU A 203 -6.37 -19.25 -1.10
N LEU A 204 -5.10 -19.67 -1.05
CA LEU A 204 -4.30 -19.93 -2.25
C LEU A 204 -4.90 -21.03 -3.13
N SER A 205 -5.50 -22.07 -2.50
CA SER A 205 -6.19 -23.15 -3.23
C SER A 205 -7.44 -22.67 -3.98
N LEU A 206 -8.05 -21.57 -3.52
CA LEU A 206 -9.19 -20.90 -4.15
C LEU A 206 -8.76 -19.84 -5.20
N GLY A 207 -7.44 -19.62 -5.36
CA GLY A 207 -6.88 -18.73 -6.37
C GLY A 207 -6.50 -17.34 -5.87
N ALA A 208 -6.39 -17.11 -4.56
CA ALA A 208 -5.81 -15.87 -4.07
C ALA A 208 -4.40 -15.66 -4.63
N ASP A 209 -4.08 -14.44 -5.07
CA ASP A 209 -2.81 -14.07 -5.70
C ASP A 209 -1.86 -13.34 -4.74
N GLY A 210 -2.37 -12.91 -3.60
CA GLY A 210 -1.60 -12.18 -2.60
C GLY A 210 -2.37 -11.95 -1.32
N PHE A 211 -1.67 -11.41 -0.33
CA PHE A 211 -2.24 -11.07 0.97
C PHE A 211 -1.84 -9.66 1.42
N ARG A 212 -2.78 -8.96 2.03
CA ARG A 212 -2.46 -7.86 2.94
C ARG A 212 -2.47 -8.44 4.34
N ILE A 213 -1.37 -8.34 5.06
CA ILE A 213 -1.28 -8.87 6.41
C ILE A 213 -1.68 -7.78 7.39
N ASP A 214 -2.84 -7.97 8.01
CA ASP A 214 -3.38 -7.10 9.03
C ASP A 214 -2.50 -7.06 10.27
N ALA A 215 -2.35 -5.88 10.88
CA ALA A 215 -1.61 -5.69 12.12
C ALA A 215 -0.22 -6.35 12.14
N ALA A 216 0.46 -6.43 11.00
CA ALA A 216 1.73 -7.14 10.84
C ALA A 216 2.82 -6.62 11.80
N LYS A 217 2.79 -5.33 12.17
CA LYS A 217 3.68 -4.73 13.16
C LYS A 217 3.68 -5.46 14.51
N HIS A 218 2.57 -6.09 14.86
CA HIS A 218 2.36 -6.77 16.13
C HIS A 218 2.77 -8.26 16.10
N ILE A 219 3.25 -8.73 14.94
CA ILE A 219 3.84 -10.08 14.78
C ILE A 219 5.34 -9.93 14.56
N ALA A 220 6.16 -10.74 15.21
CA ALA A 220 7.59 -10.73 14.93
C ALA A 220 7.86 -11.06 13.44
N ALA A 221 8.74 -10.27 12.79
CA ALA A 221 9.04 -10.45 11.37
C ALA A 221 9.58 -11.85 11.04
N ASP A 222 10.27 -12.51 11.99
CA ASP A 222 10.74 -13.90 11.88
C ASP A 222 9.57 -14.89 11.86
N ASP A 223 8.52 -14.63 12.62
CA ASP A 223 7.32 -15.48 12.69
C ASP A 223 6.54 -15.38 11.37
N LEU A 224 6.36 -14.18 10.84
CA LEU A 224 5.76 -14.00 9.51
C LEU A 224 6.58 -14.71 8.42
N ALA A 225 7.91 -14.64 8.47
CA ALA A 225 8.76 -15.38 7.54
C ALA A 225 8.57 -16.90 7.69
N ALA A 226 8.46 -17.39 8.93
CA ALA A 226 8.21 -18.80 9.21
C ALA A 226 6.84 -19.27 8.73
N VAL A 227 5.78 -18.46 8.88
CA VAL A 227 4.46 -18.73 8.30
C VAL A 227 4.54 -18.75 6.77
N LYS A 228 5.16 -17.75 6.16
CA LYS A 228 5.28 -17.63 4.70
C LYS A 228 6.03 -18.83 4.09
N SER A 229 7.07 -19.32 4.76
CA SER A 229 7.84 -20.50 4.30
C SER A 229 7.04 -21.80 4.25
N ARG A 230 5.91 -21.87 4.97
CA ARG A 230 5.00 -23.02 5.00
C ARG A 230 3.89 -22.95 3.93
N LEU A 231 3.88 -21.90 3.12
CA LEU A 231 2.89 -21.75 2.06
C LEU A 231 3.21 -22.62 0.85
N SER A 232 2.17 -23.09 0.18
CA SER A 232 2.26 -23.83 -1.08
C SER A 232 2.86 -22.99 -2.22
N LYS A 233 2.81 -21.65 -2.07
CA LYS A 233 3.45 -20.66 -2.94
C LYS A 233 4.20 -19.65 -2.06
N PRO A 234 5.43 -19.94 -1.61
CA PRO A 234 6.19 -19.06 -0.69
C PRO A 234 6.56 -17.70 -1.31
N ASP A 235 6.56 -17.60 -2.64
CA ASP A 235 6.81 -16.38 -3.42
C ASP A 235 5.54 -15.52 -3.64
N VAL A 236 4.39 -15.93 -3.09
CA VAL A 236 3.14 -15.16 -3.22
C VAL A 236 3.33 -13.72 -2.71
N TYR A 237 2.69 -12.78 -3.40
CA TYR A 237 2.75 -11.36 -3.06
C TYR A 237 2.18 -11.11 -1.65
N TRP A 238 2.97 -10.40 -0.82
CA TRP A 238 2.53 -9.89 0.49
C TRP A 238 2.74 -8.40 0.57
N LYS A 239 1.78 -7.68 1.12
CA LYS A 239 1.92 -6.34 1.66
C LYS A 239 1.49 -6.34 3.12
N GLN A 240 2.22 -5.64 3.96
CA GLN A 240 2.15 -5.77 5.41
C GLN A 240 1.78 -4.44 6.03
N GLU A 241 0.78 -4.45 6.89
CA GLU A 241 0.44 -3.27 7.66
C GLU A 241 1.42 -3.09 8.80
N THR A 242 2.35 -2.18 8.60
CA THR A 242 3.39 -1.84 9.58
C THR A 242 3.42 -0.33 9.76
N VAL A 243 2.53 0.17 10.62
CA VAL A 243 2.41 1.61 10.86
C VAL A 243 3.71 2.17 11.42
N TYR A 244 4.29 3.14 10.72
CA TYR A 244 5.51 3.83 11.19
C TYR A 244 5.23 4.62 12.48
N GLY A 245 6.14 4.56 13.42
CA GLY A 245 6.15 5.42 14.61
C GLY A 245 7.57 5.86 14.92
N GLN A 246 7.80 7.18 15.00
CA GLN A 246 9.13 7.71 15.30
C GLN A 246 9.57 7.29 16.70
N GLY A 247 10.70 6.59 16.79
CA GLY A 247 11.28 6.11 18.05
C GLY A 247 10.60 4.88 18.65
N GLU A 248 9.66 4.27 17.94
CA GLU A 248 9.06 3.00 18.33
C GLU A 248 10.03 1.83 18.12
N ALA A 249 9.88 0.78 18.90
CA ALA A 249 10.81 -0.36 18.91
C ALA A 249 10.69 -1.26 17.67
N VAL A 250 9.54 -1.25 16.99
CA VAL A 250 9.24 -2.06 15.79
C VAL A 250 9.03 -1.13 14.61
N GLN A 251 9.82 -1.32 13.55
CA GLN A 251 9.84 -0.45 12.39
C GLN A 251 9.47 -1.20 11.10
N PRO A 252 8.85 -0.55 10.10
CA PRO A 252 8.43 -1.18 8.85
C PRO A 252 9.57 -1.86 8.07
N GLU A 253 10.79 -1.36 8.16
CA GLU A 253 11.97 -1.89 7.48
C GLU A 253 12.28 -3.35 7.83
N GLU A 254 11.86 -3.81 9.01
CA GLU A 254 12.09 -5.17 9.49
C GLU A 254 11.31 -6.23 8.68
N TYR A 255 10.22 -5.81 8.03
CA TYR A 255 9.27 -6.68 7.33
C TYR A 255 9.57 -6.82 5.83
N LEU A 256 10.51 -6.05 5.28
CA LEU A 256 10.78 -6.02 3.83
C LEU A 256 11.30 -7.34 3.26
N ARG A 257 11.84 -8.21 4.09
CA ARG A 257 12.28 -9.55 3.66
C ARG A 257 11.13 -10.52 3.36
N THR A 258 9.92 -10.24 3.86
CA THR A 258 8.74 -11.08 3.65
C THR A 258 7.81 -10.52 2.58
N GLY A 259 7.89 -9.24 2.28
CA GLY A 259 7.04 -8.59 1.26
C GLY A 259 7.17 -7.09 1.32
N ASP A 260 6.22 -6.40 0.68
CA ASP A 260 6.11 -4.96 0.76
C ASP A 260 5.53 -4.55 2.12
N ALA A 261 5.80 -3.32 2.54
CA ALA A 261 5.20 -2.71 3.71
C ALA A 261 4.37 -1.48 3.30
N GLN A 262 3.28 -1.23 3.99
CA GLN A 262 2.46 -0.04 3.77
C GLN A 262 3.18 1.20 4.33
N GLU A 263 3.48 2.16 3.44
CA GLU A 263 4.21 3.38 3.78
C GLU A 263 3.23 4.49 4.22
N PHE A 264 2.89 4.50 5.49
CA PHE A 264 1.94 5.44 6.07
C PHE A 264 2.39 6.91 6.00
N ARG A 265 3.71 7.16 6.08
CA ARG A 265 4.27 8.53 5.98
C ARG A 265 3.92 9.19 4.66
N TYR A 266 3.82 8.41 3.57
CA TYR A 266 3.41 8.88 2.26
C TYR A 266 2.03 9.56 2.31
N ALA A 267 1.04 8.92 2.93
CA ALA A 267 -0.31 9.44 3.03
C ALA A 267 -0.41 10.66 3.97
N TRP A 268 0.28 10.62 5.12
CA TRP A 268 0.32 11.73 6.07
C TRP A 268 0.96 12.97 5.47
N ASP A 269 2.06 12.80 4.76
CA ASP A 269 2.80 13.90 4.15
C ASP A 269 2.10 14.44 2.91
N LEU A 270 1.38 13.61 2.13
CA LEU A 270 0.48 14.13 1.09
C LEU A 270 -0.55 15.08 1.68
N LYS A 271 -1.24 14.68 2.76
CA LYS A 271 -2.19 15.58 3.43
C LYS A 271 -1.52 16.87 3.88
N ARG A 272 -0.36 16.76 4.53
CA ARG A 272 0.37 17.93 5.01
C ARG A 272 0.74 18.88 3.86
N VAL A 273 1.23 18.34 2.74
CA VAL A 273 1.65 19.13 1.58
C VAL A 273 0.42 19.78 0.91
N PHE A 274 -0.63 19.04 0.63
CA PHE A 274 -1.82 19.58 -0.04
C PHE A 274 -2.56 20.63 0.80
N GLN A 275 -2.63 20.46 2.13
CA GLN A 275 -3.41 21.34 2.99
C GLN A 275 -2.62 22.48 3.65
N ARG A 276 -1.29 22.35 3.78
CA ARG A 276 -0.52 23.30 4.63
C ARG A 276 0.80 23.76 4.03
N GLU A 277 1.31 23.08 3.01
CA GLU A 277 2.63 23.37 2.43
C GLU A 277 2.53 23.65 0.93
N ARG A 278 3.56 23.32 0.17
CA ARG A 278 3.66 23.62 -1.26
C ARG A 278 3.82 22.34 -2.07
N LEU A 279 3.05 22.17 -3.13
CA LEU A 279 3.23 21.05 -4.05
C LEU A 279 4.63 21.00 -4.66
N ALA A 280 5.30 22.15 -4.81
CA ALA A 280 6.69 22.23 -5.26
C ALA A 280 7.67 21.38 -4.44
N TYR A 281 7.34 21.03 -3.19
CA TYR A 281 8.18 20.15 -2.36
C TYR A 281 8.15 18.68 -2.79
N LEU A 282 7.20 18.29 -3.62
CA LEU A 282 7.03 16.89 -4.04
C LEU A 282 8.05 16.40 -5.09
N GLU A 283 8.98 17.24 -5.54
CA GLU A 283 9.97 16.93 -6.59
C GLU A 283 10.79 15.64 -6.31
N ASN A 284 11.03 15.33 -5.06
CA ASN A 284 11.78 14.13 -4.63
C ASN A 284 11.01 13.25 -3.65
N PHE A 285 9.68 13.28 -3.72
CA PHE A 285 8.79 12.57 -2.79
C PHE A 285 8.99 11.05 -2.83
N GLY A 286 9.12 10.42 -1.68
CA GLY A 286 9.43 9.00 -1.53
C GLY A 286 10.78 8.76 -0.87
N GLU A 287 11.71 8.10 -1.53
CA GLU A 287 13.04 7.81 -0.95
C GLU A 287 13.81 9.08 -0.55
N GLY A 288 13.63 10.18 -1.27
CA GLY A 288 14.19 11.50 -0.92
C GLY A 288 13.67 12.06 0.41
N TRP A 289 12.58 11.53 0.93
CA TRP A 289 11.97 11.86 2.23
C TRP A 289 12.26 10.81 3.31
N ALA A 290 13.23 9.94 3.07
CA ALA A 290 13.61 8.84 3.95
C ALA A 290 12.49 7.82 4.20
N TYR A 291 11.66 7.58 3.20
CA TYR A 291 10.67 6.50 3.22
C TYR A 291 11.33 5.16 2.86
N LEU A 292 10.54 4.10 2.92
CA LEU A 292 10.96 2.76 2.49
C LEU A 292 11.49 2.77 1.05
N PRO A 293 12.35 1.81 0.66
CA PRO A 293 12.73 1.64 -0.74
C PRO A 293 11.48 1.48 -1.61
N GLY A 294 11.38 2.25 -2.70
CA GLY A 294 10.16 2.31 -3.52
C GLY A 294 9.72 0.96 -4.11
N GLY A 295 10.66 0.03 -4.30
CA GLY A 295 10.35 -1.34 -4.73
C GLY A 295 9.70 -2.22 -3.66
N HIS A 296 9.58 -1.73 -2.43
CA HIS A 296 9.00 -2.42 -1.27
C HIS A 296 7.92 -1.62 -0.55
N ALA A 297 7.51 -0.49 -1.10
CA ALA A 297 6.49 0.37 -0.53
C ALA A 297 5.12 0.11 -1.18
N SER A 298 4.09 -0.16 -0.40
CA SER A 298 2.69 0.00 -0.80
C SER A 298 2.23 1.38 -0.33
N VAL A 299 1.72 2.20 -1.25
CA VAL A 299 1.36 3.60 -0.98
C VAL A 299 -0.13 3.85 -1.19
N PHE A 300 -0.67 4.79 -0.47
CA PHE A 300 -2.09 5.14 -0.53
C PHE A 300 -2.30 6.61 -0.17
N VAL A 301 -3.45 7.17 -0.54
CA VAL A 301 -3.91 8.48 -0.08
C VAL A 301 -4.65 8.33 1.25
N ASP A 302 -5.51 7.33 1.35
CA ASP A 302 -6.22 6.91 2.55
C ASP A 302 -6.40 5.38 2.58
N ASN A 303 -6.77 4.86 3.74
CA ASN A 303 -7.27 3.50 3.94
C ASN A 303 -8.47 3.53 4.89
N HIS A 304 -9.05 2.36 5.17
CA HIS A 304 -10.25 2.24 5.99
C HIS A 304 -10.09 2.73 7.44
N ASP A 305 -8.88 2.74 8.00
CA ASP A 305 -8.59 3.28 9.33
C ASP A 305 -8.34 4.79 9.28
N THR A 306 -7.44 5.21 8.39
CA THR A 306 -7.01 6.60 8.32
C THR A 306 -8.10 7.56 7.85
N GLU A 307 -9.07 7.10 7.04
CA GLU A 307 -10.25 7.91 6.69
C GLU A 307 -11.16 8.17 7.91
N ARG A 308 -11.02 7.35 8.97
CA ARG A 308 -11.80 7.43 10.22
C ARG A 308 -11.10 8.20 11.32
N ASP A 309 -9.78 8.25 11.31
CA ASP A 309 -8.99 8.94 12.35
C ASP A 309 -8.60 10.38 11.95
N GLY A 310 -8.80 10.74 10.67
CA GLY A 310 -8.54 12.08 10.16
C GLY A 310 -7.06 12.38 9.93
N ASN A 311 -6.17 11.40 9.90
CA ASN A 311 -4.73 11.61 9.71
C ASN A 311 -4.34 11.73 8.24
N THR A 312 -5.19 11.33 7.30
CA THR A 312 -4.97 11.41 5.85
C THR A 312 -6.01 12.29 5.17
N LEU A 313 -5.79 12.61 3.88
CA LEU A 313 -6.85 13.10 3.02
C LEU A 313 -7.91 12.02 2.86
N THR A 314 -9.16 12.41 2.65
CA THR A 314 -10.29 11.50 2.48
C THR A 314 -11.23 12.01 1.39
N TYR A 315 -12.23 11.22 1.03
CA TYR A 315 -13.27 11.63 0.08
C TYR A 315 -13.98 12.97 0.46
N LYS A 316 -13.83 13.46 1.69
CA LYS A 316 -14.41 14.71 2.19
C LYS A 316 -13.59 15.95 1.80
N ASP A 317 -12.32 15.77 1.37
CA ASP A 317 -11.39 16.85 1.08
C ASP A 317 -11.45 17.34 -0.38
N GLY A 318 -12.40 16.87 -1.19
CA GLY A 318 -12.66 17.40 -2.54
C GLY A 318 -11.46 17.33 -3.47
N ALA A 319 -11.04 18.48 -4.01
CA ALA A 319 -9.94 18.54 -4.98
C ALA A 319 -8.58 18.10 -4.40
N ASP A 320 -8.32 18.34 -3.12
CA ASP A 320 -7.09 17.88 -2.47
C ASP A 320 -6.96 16.36 -2.59
N TYR A 321 -8.06 15.64 -2.34
CA TYR A 321 -8.11 14.20 -2.40
C TYR A 321 -7.92 13.65 -3.83
N THR A 322 -8.62 14.22 -4.82
CA THR A 322 -8.52 13.77 -6.21
C THR A 322 -7.15 14.08 -6.81
N LEU A 323 -6.60 15.27 -6.55
CA LEU A 323 -5.27 15.66 -7.03
C LEU A 323 -4.14 14.87 -6.37
N ALA A 324 -4.29 14.51 -5.08
CA ALA A 324 -3.35 13.61 -4.41
C ALA A 324 -3.34 12.21 -5.07
N HIS A 325 -4.49 11.69 -5.49
CA HIS A 325 -4.56 10.46 -6.28
C HIS A 325 -3.94 10.59 -7.67
N VAL A 326 -4.19 11.70 -8.37
CA VAL A 326 -3.52 12.00 -9.66
C VAL A 326 -2.02 11.99 -9.48
N PHE A 327 -1.51 12.66 -8.45
CA PHE A 327 -0.08 12.66 -8.15
C PHE A 327 0.42 11.24 -7.83
N MET A 328 -0.21 10.51 -6.92
CA MET A 328 0.19 9.16 -6.51
C MET A 328 0.26 8.20 -7.71
N LEU A 329 -0.74 8.22 -8.57
CA LEU A 329 -0.82 7.35 -9.74
C LEU A 329 0.16 7.76 -10.84
N ALA A 330 0.55 9.04 -10.91
CA ALA A 330 1.56 9.53 -11.85
C ALA A 330 2.99 9.35 -11.35
N TRP A 331 3.23 9.39 -10.05
CA TRP A 331 4.56 9.35 -9.44
C TRP A 331 5.12 7.91 -9.38
N PRO A 332 6.43 7.68 -9.62
CA PRO A 332 6.97 6.31 -9.74
C PRO A 332 7.24 5.59 -8.42
N TYR A 333 7.02 6.23 -7.28
CA TYR A 333 7.30 5.64 -5.97
C TYR A 333 6.19 4.69 -5.53
N GLY A 334 6.56 3.48 -5.11
CA GLY A 334 5.67 2.48 -4.52
C GLY A 334 4.63 1.87 -5.46
N SER A 335 3.85 0.96 -4.93
CA SER A 335 2.68 0.33 -5.59
C SER A 335 1.40 0.93 -5.02
N PRO A 336 0.57 1.62 -5.83
CA PRO A 336 -0.58 2.36 -5.33
C PRO A 336 -1.77 1.48 -4.93
N ASP A 337 -2.32 1.75 -3.75
CA ASP A 337 -3.62 1.29 -3.29
C ASP A 337 -4.64 2.43 -3.42
N VAL A 338 -5.74 2.20 -4.12
CA VAL A 338 -6.87 3.12 -4.21
C VAL A 338 -7.98 2.60 -3.32
N HIS A 339 -8.18 3.25 -2.19
CA HIS A 339 -9.26 2.92 -1.26
C HIS A 339 -10.62 3.22 -1.86
N SER A 340 -11.60 2.37 -1.61
CA SER A 340 -12.97 2.51 -2.06
C SER A 340 -13.93 2.01 -0.98
N GLY A 341 -14.49 2.95 -0.24
CA GLY A 341 -15.34 2.72 0.91
C GLY A 341 -16.73 3.35 0.74
N TYR A 342 -17.31 3.72 1.86
CA TYR A 342 -18.65 4.29 1.96
C TYR A 342 -18.67 5.49 2.90
N GLU A 343 -19.72 6.33 2.76
CA GLU A 343 -19.95 7.47 3.63
C GLU A 343 -20.45 7.03 5.00
N PHE A 344 -19.90 7.62 6.03
CA PHE A 344 -20.27 7.36 7.42
C PHE A 344 -20.25 8.65 8.25
N THR A 345 -21.11 8.69 9.27
CA THR A 345 -21.12 9.72 10.33
C THR A 345 -20.73 9.11 11.67
N ASP A 346 -21.02 7.83 11.86
CA ASP A 346 -20.54 7.02 12.98
C ASP A 346 -19.26 6.30 12.54
N ARG A 347 -18.18 6.49 13.29
CA ARG A 347 -16.87 5.86 13.03
C ARG A 347 -16.95 4.33 12.92
N ASP A 348 -17.85 3.71 13.68
CA ASP A 348 -17.99 2.27 13.76
C ASP A 348 -18.99 1.70 12.73
N ALA A 349 -19.65 2.56 11.97
CA ALA A 349 -20.65 2.13 11.00
C ALA A 349 -20.12 1.06 10.04
N GLY A 350 -20.81 -0.06 9.96
CA GLY A 350 -20.53 -1.11 8.98
C GLY A 350 -21.02 -0.79 7.59
N PRO A 351 -20.79 -1.69 6.63
CA PRO A 351 -21.08 -1.43 5.23
C PRO A 351 -22.59 -1.31 4.97
N PRO A 352 -23.01 -0.35 4.12
CA PRO A 352 -24.38 -0.25 3.67
C PRO A 352 -24.85 -1.56 3.00
N GLY A 353 -26.09 -1.97 3.26
CA GLY A 353 -26.67 -3.16 2.65
C GLY A 353 -25.90 -4.48 2.92
N GLY A 354 -25.12 -4.53 4.01
CA GLY A 354 -24.29 -5.70 4.32
C GLY A 354 -23.19 -5.97 3.29
N GLY A 355 -22.66 -4.94 2.66
CA GLY A 355 -21.61 -5.04 1.65
C GLY A 355 -22.11 -5.19 0.21
N ALA A 356 -23.44 -5.25 0.00
CA ALA A 356 -24.01 -5.30 -1.34
C ALA A 356 -23.96 -3.90 -1.99
N VAL A 357 -23.20 -3.77 -3.07
CA VAL A 357 -23.10 -2.52 -3.85
C VAL A 357 -23.98 -2.62 -5.08
N GLN A 358 -25.12 -1.93 -5.04
CA GLN A 358 -26.06 -1.89 -6.14
C GLN A 358 -25.71 -0.79 -7.14
N ALA A 359 -25.35 0.37 -6.63
CA ALA A 359 -24.91 1.50 -7.44
C ALA A 359 -23.91 2.37 -6.65
N CYS A 360 -22.87 2.81 -7.33
CA CYS A 360 -21.95 3.81 -6.80
C CYS A 360 -22.64 5.17 -6.69
N TRP A 361 -22.23 5.96 -5.71
CA TRP A 361 -22.81 7.28 -5.36
C TRP A 361 -24.27 7.24 -4.87
N GLN A 362 -24.84 6.06 -4.77
CA GLN A 362 -26.11 5.80 -4.14
C GLN A 362 -25.86 4.91 -2.91
N ASP A 363 -26.81 4.85 -1.99
CA ASP A 363 -26.72 4.00 -0.80
C ASP A 363 -25.41 4.17 0.01
N ASN A 364 -24.86 5.40 0.01
CA ASN A 364 -23.61 5.80 0.68
C ASN A 364 -22.31 5.21 0.12
N TRP A 365 -22.31 4.36 -0.90
CA TRP A 365 -21.08 3.88 -1.53
C TRP A 365 -20.40 4.97 -2.32
N LYS A 366 -19.12 5.27 -2.01
CA LYS A 366 -18.33 6.33 -2.65
C LYS A 366 -17.66 5.89 -3.94
N CYS A 367 -17.21 4.63 -4.01
CA CYS A 367 -16.59 4.06 -5.20
C CYS A 367 -15.46 4.93 -5.77
N GLN A 368 -14.52 5.35 -4.93
CA GLN A 368 -13.45 6.27 -5.31
C GLN A 368 -12.62 5.75 -6.49
N HIS A 369 -12.44 4.43 -6.60
CA HIS A 369 -11.75 3.79 -7.73
C HIS A 369 -12.39 4.05 -9.10
N LYS A 370 -13.65 4.54 -9.15
CA LYS A 370 -14.39 4.90 -10.37
C LYS A 370 -14.51 6.40 -10.58
N TRP A 371 -13.98 7.22 -9.69
CA TRP A 371 -14.02 8.67 -9.93
C TRP A 371 -13.19 8.97 -11.18
N PRO A 372 -13.70 9.77 -12.13
CA PRO A 372 -13.04 10.00 -13.41
C PRO A 372 -11.60 10.44 -13.28
N GLU A 373 -11.31 11.29 -12.29
CA GLU A 373 -9.97 11.81 -11.99
C GLU A 373 -9.01 10.71 -11.54
N ILE A 374 -9.51 9.65 -10.89
CA ILE A 374 -8.72 8.52 -10.35
C ILE A 374 -8.65 7.39 -11.38
N GLU A 375 -9.79 6.95 -11.91
CA GLU A 375 -9.87 5.84 -12.86
C GLU A 375 -9.02 6.10 -14.11
N SER A 376 -9.08 7.31 -14.66
CA SER A 376 -8.31 7.68 -15.86
C SER A 376 -6.80 7.60 -15.66
N MET A 377 -6.33 7.78 -14.42
CA MET A 377 -4.91 7.70 -14.08
C MET A 377 -4.38 6.27 -13.93
N VAL A 378 -5.23 5.27 -13.82
CA VAL A 378 -4.80 3.86 -13.82
C VAL A 378 -4.19 3.50 -15.18
N GLY A 379 -4.83 3.92 -16.28
CA GLY A 379 -4.28 3.78 -17.64
C GLY A 379 -2.97 4.55 -17.82
N PHE A 380 -2.87 5.77 -17.28
CA PHE A 380 -1.64 6.54 -17.26
C PHE A 380 -0.52 5.76 -16.55
N ARG A 381 -0.76 5.30 -15.31
CA ARG A 381 0.20 4.53 -14.50
C ARG A 381 0.77 3.36 -15.27
N ASN A 382 -0.08 2.56 -15.90
CA ASN A 382 0.32 1.39 -16.68
C ASN A 382 1.19 1.78 -17.88
N ALA A 383 0.81 2.85 -18.60
CA ALA A 383 1.52 3.30 -19.80
C ALA A 383 2.94 3.83 -19.48
N VAL A 384 3.10 4.54 -18.36
CA VAL A 384 4.38 5.17 -17.98
C VAL A 384 5.27 4.29 -17.13
N ARG A 385 4.86 3.05 -16.84
CA ARG A 385 5.63 2.15 -15.98
C ARG A 385 7.07 1.98 -16.44
N GLY A 386 8.00 2.03 -15.48
CA GLY A 386 9.44 1.94 -15.71
C GLY A 386 10.08 3.21 -16.28
N ALA A 387 9.30 4.23 -16.64
CA ALA A 387 9.86 5.51 -17.04
C ALA A 387 10.21 6.36 -15.80
N GLY A 388 11.38 7.00 -15.81
CA GLY A 388 11.82 7.93 -14.77
C GLY A 388 11.06 9.25 -14.80
N VAL A 389 11.16 10.04 -13.73
CA VAL A 389 10.69 11.43 -13.68
C VAL A 389 11.68 12.33 -14.41
N GLY A 390 11.16 13.25 -15.20
CA GLY A 390 11.91 14.30 -15.89
C GLY A 390 11.01 15.49 -16.18
N ASP A 391 11.58 16.48 -16.86
CA ASP A 391 10.85 17.68 -17.30
C ASP A 391 10.05 18.34 -16.15
N TRP A 392 10.62 18.33 -14.93
CA TRP A 392 9.99 18.94 -13.76
C TRP A 392 9.82 20.43 -13.94
N TRP A 393 8.66 20.91 -13.58
CA TRP A 393 8.33 22.32 -13.45
C TRP A 393 7.43 22.55 -12.24
N ASP A 394 7.65 23.62 -11.54
CA ASP A 394 6.74 24.16 -10.55
C ASP A 394 6.70 25.70 -10.62
N ASN A 395 5.70 26.28 -9.99
CA ASN A 395 5.60 27.74 -9.88
C ASN A 395 6.13 28.27 -8.53
N GLY A 396 6.82 27.42 -7.76
CA GLY A 396 7.28 27.70 -6.41
C GLY A 396 6.20 27.53 -5.34
N TYR A 397 4.98 27.14 -5.73
CA TYR A 397 3.80 27.06 -4.84
C TYR A 397 2.95 25.80 -5.08
N GLN A 398 1.73 25.98 -5.58
CA GLN A 398 0.68 24.95 -5.64
C GLN A 398 0.43 24.41 -7.05
N ALA A 399 1.36 24.65 -7.98
CA ALA A 399 1.27 24.07 -9.31
C ALA A 399 2.58 23.38 -9.67
N ILE A 400 2.49 22.13 -10.10
CA ILE A 400 3.60 21.29 -10.53
C ILE A 400 3.30 20.62 -11.85
N ALA A 401 4.35 20.26 -12.59
CA ALA A 401 4.25 19.41 -13.76
C ALA A 401 5.50 18.56 -13.89
N PHE A 402 5.37 17.36 -14.44
CA PHE A 402 6.50 16.47 -14.69
C PHE A 402 6.21 15.45 -15.79
N GLY A 403 7.26 15.06 -16.46
CA GLY A 403 7.27 13.98 -17.44
C GLY A 403 7.60 12.63 -16.83
N ARG A 404 7.17 11.58 -17.49
CA ARG A 404 7.55 10.20 -17.25
C ARG A 404 8.25 9.65 -18.50
N GLY A 405 9.53 10.08 -18.66
CA GLY A 405 10.26 9.88 -19.91
C GLY A 405 9.49 10.43 -21.11
N ASP A 406 9.52 9.69 -22.21
CA ASP A 406 8.76 9.97 -23.45
C ASP A 406 7.35 9.37 -23.47
N LYS A 407 6.89 8.78 -22.36
CA LYS A 407 5.63 8.02 -22.27
C LYS A 407 4.45 8.81 -21.74
N GLY A 408 4.69 9.82 -20.88
CA GLY A 408 3.61 10.58 -20.28
C GLY A 408 4.05 11.90 -19.70
N TYR A 409 3.09 12.79 -19.46
CA TYR A 409 3.27 14.08 -18.83
C TYR A 409 2.04 14.45 -18.01
N VAL A 410 2.24 14.98 -16.81
CA VAL A 410 1.16 15.41 -15.94
C VAL A 410 1.37 16.84 -15.46
N VAL A 411 0.27 17.58 -15.31
CA VAL A 411 0.22 18.89 -14.65
C VAL A 411 -0.81 18.79 -13.52
N VAL A 412 -0.43 19.21 -12.32
CA VAL A 412 -1.33 19.31 -11.17
C VAL A 412 -1.44 20.78 -10.79
N ASN A 413 -2.63 21.33 -10.83
CA ASN A 413 -2.90 22.72 -10.45
C ASN A 413 -3.80 22.76 -9.21
N HIS A 414 -3.21 23.02 -8.08
CA HIS A 414 -3.88 23.24 -6.80
C HIS A 414 -3.95 24.75 -6.43
N GLU A 415 -3.63 25.65 -7.38
CA GLU A 415 -3.80 27.08 -7.20
C GLU A 415 -5.26 27.50 -7.24
N GLY A 416 -5.60 28.66 -6.68
CA GLY A 416 -6.92 29.29 -6.79
C GLY A 416 -7.18 29.97 -8.15
N PHE A 417 -6.28 29.81 -9.13
CA PHE A 417 -6.37 30.40 -10.48
C PHE A 417 -5.88 29.43 -11.54
N ALA A 418 -6.28 29.68 -12.80
CA ALA A 418 -5.86 28.84 -13.92
C ALA A 418 -4.37 29.03 -14.23
N VAL A 419 -3.66 27.92 -14.40
CA VAL A 419 -2.27 27.90 -14.87
C VAL A 419 -2.26 27.88 -16.40
N ASN A 420 -1.88 29.01 -17.00
CA ASN A 420 -1.84 29.20 -18.46
C ASN A 420 -0.36 29.31 -18.88
N ARG A 421 0.16 28.29 -19.58
CA ARG A 421 1.55 28.36 -20.05
C ARG A 421 1.85 27.34 -21.17
N THR A 422 3.01 27.54 -21.79
CA THR A 422 3.65 26.54 -22.62
C THR A 422 4.54 25.66 -21.76
N PHE A 423 4.21 24.36 -21.73
CA PHE A 423 5.00 23.33 -21.05
C PHE A 423 6.02 22.73 -22.02
N LYS A 424 7.13 22.24 -21.46
CA LYS A 424 8.13 21.45 -22.17
C LYS A 424 8.03 20.01 -21.66
N SER A 425 7.94 19.07 -22.57
CA SER A 425 7.89 17.64 -22.27
C SER A 425 8.86 16.87 -23.17
N SER A 426 9.19 15.66 -22.78
CA SER A 426 9.89 14.66 -23.59
C SER A 426 8.95 13.84 -24.46
N LEU A 427 7.63 14.14 -24.48
CA LEU A 427 6.67 13.48 -25.35
C LEU A 427 6.99 13.73 -26.81
N PRO A 428 6.93 12.73 -27.69
CA PRO A 428 6.99 12.92 -29.12
C PRO A 428 5.90 13.87 -29.62
N GLY A 429 6.20 14.61 -30.70
CA GLY A 429 5.21 15.46 -31.36
C GLY A 429 4.00 14.67 -31.82
N GLY A 430 2.79 15.18 -31.54
CA GLY A 430 1.57 14.48 -31.88
C GLY A 430 0.32 15.05 -31.20
N SER A 431 -0.81 14.38 -31.41
CA SER A 431 -2.08 14.73 -30.75
C SER A 431 -2.36 13.73 -29.63
N TYR A 432 -2.42 14.23 -28.40
CA TYR A 432 -2.66 13.43 -27.19
C TYR A 432 -4.05 13.68 -26.63
N CYS A 433 -4.61 12.66 -25.98
CA CYS A 433 -5.81 12.81 -25.16
C CYS A 433 -5.41 13.21 -23.75
N ASP A 434 -5.88 14.37 -23.27
CA ASP A 434 -5.87 14.67 -21.85
C ASP A 434 -6.95 13.84 -21.17
N VAL A 435 -6.53 12.81 -20.42
CA VAL A 435 -7.47 11.87 -19.80
C VAL A 435 -8.22 12.44 -18.60
N GLN A 436 -7.80 13.60 -18.10
CA GLN A 436 -8.50 14.29 -17.03
C GLN A 436 -9.67 15.13 -17.54
N SER A 437 -9.53 15.78 -18.70
CA SER A 437 -10.57 16.65 -19.26
C SER A 437 -11.29 16.07 -20.49
N GLY A 438 -10.78 15.00 -21.09
CA GLY A 438 -11.27 14.47 -22.34
C GLY A 438 -10.95 15.33 -23.57
N ARG A 439 -10.04 16.31 -23.45
CA ARG A 439 -9.68 17.23 -24.56
C ARG A 439 -8.43 16.78 -25.28
N ARG A 440 -8.30 17.15 -26.55
CA ARG A 440 -7.08 16.90 -27.32
C ARG A 440 -6.07 18.01 -27.08
N VAL A 441 -4.81 17.63 -26.91
CA VAL A 441 -3.66 18.53 -26.76
C VAL A 441 -2.66 18.20 -27.86
N ALA A 442 -2.28 19.21 -28.65
CA ALA A 442 -1.24 19.09 -29.65
C ALA A 442 0.12 19.37 -29.02
N VAL A 443 1.03 18.39 -29.11
CA VAL A 443 2.45 18.51 -28.71
C VAL A 443 3.26 18.73 -29.97
N GLY A 444 4.07 19.78 -29.98
CA GLY A 444 4.98 20.12 -31.08
C GLY A 444 6.09 19.09 -31.27
N GLY A 445 6.74 19.09 -32.43
CA GLY A 445 7.89 18.21 -32.69
C GLY A 445 9.08 18.42 -31.76
N ASP A 446 9.12 19.57 -31.09
CA ASP A 446 10.09 19.91 -30.05
C ASP A 446 9.65 19.51 -28.64
N GLY A 447 8.48 18.85 -28.50
CA GLY A 447 7.91 18.43 -27.19
C GLY A 447 7.19 19.54 -26.43
N THR A 448 7.00 20.73 -27.01
CA THR A 448 6.26 21.82 -26.36
C THR A 448 4.76 21.73 -26.63
N PHE A 449 3.96 22.17 -25.65
CA PHE A 449 2.51 22.35 -25.81
C PHE A 449 2.00 23.46 -24.89
N THR A 450 0.99 24.18 -25.34
CA THR A 450 0.32 25.21 -24.54
C THR A 450 -0.99 24.66 -23.98
N ALA A 451 -1.18 24.83 -22.66
CA ALA A 451 -2.40 24.42 -21.98
C ALA A 451 -2.83 25.43 -20.93
N SER A 452 -4.14 25.41 -20.64
CA SER A 452 -4.79 26.09 -19.53
C SER A 452 -5.36 25.04 -18.59
N VAL A 453 -4.80 24.92 -17.40
CA VAL A 453 -5.26 23.97 -16.36
C VAL A 453 -6.03 24.75 -15.30
N ALA A 454 -7.30 24.46 -15.12
CA ALA A 454 -8.19 25.16 -14.21
C ALA A 454 -7.79 24.96 -12.72
N PRO A 455 -8.25 25.83 -11.80
CA PRO A 455 -8.04 25.66 -10.38
C PRO A 455 -8.54 24.31 -9.87
N GLY A 456 -7.78 23.63 -9.03
CA GLY A 456 -8.18 22.37 -8.42
C GLY A 456 -8.32 21.20 -9.42
N THR A 457 -7.67 21.27 -10.60
CA THR A 457 -7.71 20.24 -11.63
C THR A 457 -6.32 19.80 -12.08
N ALA A 458 -6.27 18.75 -12.88
CA ALA A 458 -5.05 18.25 -13.48
C ALA A 458 -5.19 18.10 -15.01
N LEU A 459 -4.04 17.91 -15.67
CA LEU A 459 -3.92 17.49 -17.05
C LEU A 459 -3.00 16.28 -17.10
N ALA A 460 -3.37 15.22 -17.84
CA ALA A 460 -2.54 14.05 -17.97
C ALA A 460 -2.55 13.51 -19.41
N LEU A 461 -1.36 13.48 -20.01
CA LEU A 461 -1.13 13.03 -21.38
C LEU A 461 -0.29 11.75 -21.39
N TYR A 462 -0.69 10.75 -22.14
CA TYR A 462 0.17 9.58 -22.41
C TYR A 462 -0.11 8.96 -23.77
N ALA A 463 0.88 8.24 -24.30
CA ALA A 463 0.75 7.58 -25.59
C ALA A 463 -0.27 6.44 -25.53
N GLY A 464 -1.21 6.40 -26.46
CA GLY A 464 -2.24 5.37 -26.54
C GLY A 464 -3.48 5.62 -25.67
N ALA A 465 -3.58 6.79 -25.00
CA ALA A 465 -4.78 7.17 -24.28
C ALA A 465 -6.02 7.16 -25.17
N ARG A 466 -7.12 6.56 -24.65
CA ARG A 466 -8.42 6.49 -25.32
C ARG A 466 -9.42 7.42 -24.61
N GLY A 467 -10.52 7.76 -25.28
CA GLY A 467 -11.61 8.49 -24.61
C GLY A 467 -11.76 9.97 -24.97
N CYS A 468 -10.85 10.56 -25.74
CA CYS A 468 -11.14 11.86 -26.33
C CYS A 468 -12.09 11.66 -27.53
N GLY A 469 -13.28 12.24 -27.44
CA GLY A 469 -14.18 12.36 -28.57
C GLY A 469 -13.50 12.97 -29.80
N ALA A 470 -14.00 12.63 -30.97
CA ALA A 470 -13.53 13.18 -32.24
C ALA A 470 -13.78 14.68 -32.32
#